data_016fe402abe195440e467b4af8e79625
#
_entry.id   016fe402abe195440e467b4af8e79625
#
_cell.length_a   1.000
_cell.length_b   1.000
_cell.length_c   1.000
_cell.angle_alpha   90.00
_cell.angle_beta   90.00
_cell.angle_gamma   90.00
#
_symmetry.space_group_name_H-M   'P 1'
#
loop_
_entity.id
_entity.type
_entity.pdbx_description
1 polymer ?
#
loop_
_entity_poly.entity_id
_entity_poly.type
_entity_poly.pdbx_seq_one_letter_code
_entity_poly.pdbx_strand_id
1 'polypeptide(L)'
;MHIILLSGGSGKRLWPLSNGTRAKQFLQLLPAPNGVRESMVQRVVRQLHECGLSQNIHFATSLAQKDQLCNQIIGNIQYITEPDHRGTLPAIALSVLHLSENQHCDRDETILVMPCDSFVNNEYYDALKRAIRVTESRSAKFTLLGIQPTSEIPFTRYGYIFAEPPADPTNPYDYCKVIRFYEKPEPDVARTLIMQGALWNAGVFVFKLGDMLDIVHQQFGDTNYADLYSRYSELPKLSFDRMIIEKETNLAVVRYSGKWKDLGSWNSLLEETNVREMGNVMIGQDVVNTHIINELDQPILCVGTHNMVVAATSDGILVSRKDISGTLKHNVDNLEVRPMFEERRWGSYKVISNLTFADGARALTKLLCITAGKSISYQIHHHREELWTFVDGEGELVVDDVLRKVKRGDVVLIKAGQLHAVRATTDLKIIEVQSGTKLIEEDIERFEWTWE
;
A
#
# COMPACT_ATOMS: atom_id res chain seq x y z
N MET A 1 2.50 23.94 -4.43
CA MET A 1 2.08 22.98 -3.39
C MET A 1 2.16 21.57 -3.96
N HIS A 2 2.66 20.62 -3.19
CA HIS A 2 2.77 19.20 -3.54
C HIS A 2 2.14 18.31 -2.46
N ILE A 3 1.58 17.18 -2.89
CA ILE A 3 0.97 16.19 -2.01
C ILE A 3 1.78 14.90 -2.11
N ILE A 4 2.27 14.42 -0.97
CA ILE A 4 2.98 13.16 -0.85
C ILE A 4 2.07 12.15 -0.17
N LEU A 5 1.64 11.13 -0.90
CA LEU A 5 0.85 10.01 -0.40
C LEU A 5 1.79 8.89 0.04
N LEU A 6 1.84 8.61 1.35
CA LEU A 6 2.65 7.51 1.88
C LEU A 6 1.93 6.17 1.67
N SER A 7 2.55 5.28 0.90
CA SER A 7 2.01 3.99 0.49
C SER A 7 2.93 2.80 0.84
N GLY A 8 3.75 2.89 1.89
CA GLY A 8 4.79 1.91 2.21
C GLY A 8 4.39 0.77 3.16
N GLY A 9 3.12 0.62 3.55
CA GLY A 9 2.68 -0.38 4.52
C GLY A 9 2.60 -1.81 3.95
N SER A 10 3.02 -2.84 4.69
CA SER A 10 2.95 -4.26 4.29
C SER A 10 1.56 -4.90 4.38
N GLY A 11 0.62 -4.25 5.09
CA GLY A 11 -0.78 -4.70 5.16
C GLY A 11 -1.06 -6.08 5.78
N LYS A 12 -0.12 -6.79 6.34
CA LYS A 12 -0.21 -8.19 6.82
C LYS A 12 -1.39 -8.53 7.75
N ARG A 13 -2.03 -7.53 8.36
CA ARG A 13 -3.18 -7.73 9.27
C ARG A 13 -4.45 -8.20 8.58
N LEU A 14 -4.55 -8.04 7.26
CA LEU A 14 -5.66 -8.49 6.44
C LEU A 14 -5.34 -9.78 5.66
N TRP A 15 -4.29 -10.51 6.12
CA TRP A 15 -4.01 -11.83 5.57
C TRP A 15 -5.27 -12.71 5.59
N PRO A 16 -5.55 -13.50 4.55
CA PRO A 16 -4.74 -13.79 3.38
C PRO A 16 -4.99 -12.86 2.18
N LEU A 17 -5.89 -11.84 2.29
CA LEU A 17 -6.12 -10.89 1.18
C LEU A 17 -4.93 -9.97 0.92
N SER A 18 -4.17 -9.67 1.97
CA SER A 18 -2.97 -8.82 1.87
C SER A 18 -1.72 -9.58 2.29
N ASN A 19 -0.62 -9.33 1.58
CA ASN A 19 0.70 -9.90 1.81
C ASN A 19 1.80 -8.86 1.56
N GLY A 20 3.05 -9.29 1.46
CA GLY A 20 4.19 -8.39 1.22
C GLY A 20 4.14 -7.65 -0.12
N THR A 21 3.54 -8.26 -1.15
CA THR A 21 3.41 -7.68 -2.50
C THR A 21 2.04 -7.05 -2.74
N ARG A 22 0.97 -7.58 -2.16
CA ARG A 22 -0.39 -7.06 -2.23
C ARG A 22 -0.77 -6.39 -0.91
N ALA A 23 -0.46 -5.12 -0.75
CA ALA A 23 -0.75 -4.39 0.49
C ALA A 23 -2.24 -4.00 0.59
N LYS A 24 -2.71 -3.75 1.83
CA LYS A 24 -4.13 -3.47 2.14
C LYS A 24 -4.75 -2.34 1.33
N GLN A 25 -3.97 -1.30 1.02
CA GLN A 25 -4.43 -0.12 0.31
C GLN A 25 -4.79 -0.38 -1.16
N PHE A 26 -4.40 -1.53 -1.71
CA PHE A 26 -4.71 -1.96 -3.08
C PHE A 26 -5.92 -2.90 -3.19
N LEU A 27 -6.49 -3.33 -2.06
CA LEU A 27 -7.64 -4.23 -2.05
C LEU A 27 -8.91 -3.48 -2.53
N GLN A 28 -9.47 -3.90 -3.66
CA GLN A 28 -10.68 -3.32 -4.26
C GLN A 28 -11.94 -3.83 -3.56
N LEU A 29 -12.13 -3.46 -2.30
CA LEU A 29 -13.24 -3.92 -1.47
C LEU A 29 -14.22 -2.81 -1.09
N LEU A 30 -13.84 -1.53 -1.26
CA LEU A 30 -14.67 -0.40 -0.84
C LEU A 30 -15.70 -0.05 -1.91
N PRO A 31 -16.92 0.35 -1.53
CA PRO A 31 -17.91 0.81 -2.49
C PRO A 31 -17.52 2.18 -3.06
N ALA A 32 -17.50 2.29 -4.38
CA ALA A 32 -17.37 3.57 -5.09
C ALA A 32 -18.74 4.15 -5.45
N PRO A 33 -18.86 5.48 -5.68
CA PRO A 33 -20.12 6.13 -6.02
C PRO A 33 -20.80 5.59 -7.28
N ASN A 34 -20.03 5.05 -8.23
CA ASN A 34 -20.53 4.47 -9.47
C ASN A 34 -20.98 3.00 -9.34
N GLY A 35 -21.02 2.44 -8.13
CA GLY A 35 -21.42 1.06 -7.85
C GLY A 35 -20.33 0.01 -8.10
N VAL A 36 -19.16 0.40 -8.63
CA VAL A 36 -17.98 -0.47 -8.75
C VAL A 36 -17.23 -0.46 -7.43
N ARG A 37 -16.36 -1.44 -7.21
CA ARG A 37 -15.46 -1.45 -6.04
C ARG A 37 -14.18 -0.70 -6.35
N GLU A 38 -13.72 0.06 -5.37
CA GLU A 38 -12.45 0.79 -5.42
C GLU A 38 -11.52 0.34 -4.28
N SER A 39 -10.24 0.53 -4.48
CA SER A 39 -9.23 0.39 -3.42
C SER A 39 -9.09 1.70 -2.64
N MET A 40 -8.37 1.67 -1.51
CA MET A 40 -8.10 2.89 -0.74
C MET A 40 -7.31 3.91 -1.53
N VAL A 41 -6.30 3.49 -2.31
CA VAL A 41 -5.51 4.41 -3.15
C VAL A 41 -6.37 5.04 -4.25
N GLN A 42 -7.26 4.28 -4.89
CA GLN A 42 -8.21 4.82 -5.86
C GLN A 42 -9.17 5.82 -5.22
N ARG A 43 -9.70 5.48 -4.04
CA ARG A 43 -10.59 6.35 -3.27
C ARG A 43 -9.94 7.68 -2.89
N VAL A 44 -8.74 7.65 -2.32
CA VAL A 44 -8.01 8.86 -1.91
C VAL A 44 -7.74 9.76 -3.12
N VAL A 45 -7.25 9.20 -4.22
CA VAL A 45 -6.99 9.99 -5.44
C VAL A 45 -8.29 10.59 -6.00
N ARG A 46 -9.37 9.82 -6.09
CA ARG A 46 -10.68 10.32 -6.53
C ARG A 46 -11.17 11.46 -5.63
N GLN A 47 -11.11 11.30 -4.30
CA GLN A 47 -11.57 12.32 -3.35
C GLN A 47 -10.68 13.58 -3.40
N LEU A 48 -9.36 13.46 -3.58
CA LEU A 48 -8.47 14.60 -3.81
C LEU A 48 -8.89 15.38 -5.07
N HIS A 49 -9.21 14.67 -6.16
CA HIS A 49 -9.72 15.31 -7.41
C HIS A 49 -11.07 16.02 -7.17
N GLU A 50 -12.02 15.34 -6.53
CA GLU A 50 -13.36 15.90 -6.24
C GLU A 50 -13.28 17.16 -5.38
N CYS A 51 -12.30 17.21 -4.47
CA CYS A 51 -12.09 18.34 -3.57
C CYS A 51 -11.15 19.42 -4.12
N GLY A 52 -10.69 19.33 -5.37
CA GLY A 52 -9.81 20.32 -6.00
C GLY A 52 -8.37 20.33 -5.49
N LEU A 53 -7.88 19.20 -4.96
CA LEU A 53 -6.51 18.98 -4.50
C LEU A 53 -5.77 18.00 -5.41
N SER A 54 -6.01 18.07 -6.73
CA SER A 54 -5.52 17.09 -7.70
C SER A 54 -4.15 17.40 -8.31
N GLN A 55 -3.56 18.54 -7.99
CA GLN A 55 -2.30 18.96 -8.59
C GLN A 55 -1.12 18.40 -7.82
N ASN A 56 -0.05 17.98 -8.56
CA ASN A 56 1.24 17.56 -8.00
C ASN A 56 1.11 16.46 -6.92
N ILE A 57 0.39 15.37 -7.25
CA ILE A 57 0.30 14.19 -6.38
C ILE A 57 1.49 13.26 -6.64
N HIS A 58 2.20 12.91 -5.58
CA HIS A 58 3.34 11.99 -5.57
C HIS A 58 3.03 10.81 -4.64
N PHE A 59 3.34 9.59 -5.07
CA PHE A 59 3.31 8.42 -4.18
C PHE A 59 4.72 8.08 -3.72
N ALA A 60 4.95 8.14 -2.41
CA ALA A 60 6.10 7.49 -1.78
C ALA A 60 5.76 6.02 -1.53
N THR A 61 6.43 5.10 -2.23
CA THR A 61 6.07 3.69 -2.25
C THR A 61 7.30 2.80 -2.44
N SER A 62 7.19 1.51 -2.10
CA SER A 62 8.25 0.55 -2.40
C SER A 62 8.25 0.15 -3.88
N LEU A 63 9.41 -0.30 -4.36
CA LEU A 63 9.54 -0.81 -5.72
C LEU A 63 8.55 -1.96 -6.01
N ALA A 64 8.33 -2.83 -5.02
CA ALA A 64 7.41 -3.97 -5.14
C ALA A 64 5.94 -3.55 -5.30
N GLN A 65 5.54 -2.39 -4.75
CA GLN A 65 4.16 -1.90 -4.80
C GLN A 65 3.90 -0.93 -5.97
N LYS A 66 4.94 -0.44 -6.62
CA LYS A 66 4.84 0.52 -7.73
C LYS A 66 3.96 -0.02 -8.86
N ASP A 67 4.11 -1.29 -9.21
CA ASP A 67 3.35 -1.90 -10.31
C ASP A 67 1.84 -1.89 -10.02
N GLN A 68 1.43 -2.20 -8.80
CA GLN A 68 0.02 -2.14 -8.40
C GLN A 68 -0.55 -0.71 -8.44
N LEU A 69 0.23 0.28 -8.01
CA LEU A 69 -0.16 1.68 -8.14
C LEU A 69 -0.37 2.06 -9.61
N CYS A 70 0.59 1.71 -10.48
CA CYS A 70 0.49 2.00 -11.92
C CYS A 70 -0.71 1.31 -12.59
N ASN A 71 -1.13 0.14 -12.11
CA ASN A 71 -2.29 -0.59 -12.63
C ASN A 71 -3.61 0.02 -12.16
N GLN A 72 -3.65 0.58 -10.95
CA GLN A 72 -4.90 1.08 -10.34
C GLN A 72 -5.14 2.56 -10.53
N ILE A 73 -4.08 3.35 -10.68
CA ILE A 73 -4.17 4.80 -10.78
C ILE A 73 -3.80 5.23 -12.20
N ILE A 74 -4.78 5.79 -12.89
CA ILE A 74 -4.61 6.35 -14.25
C ILE A 74 -4.46 7.86 -14.12
N GLY A 75 -3.44 8.43 -14.75
CA GLY A 75 -3.21 9.88 -14.77
C GLY A 75 -1.75 10.28 -14.61
N ASN A 76 -1.50 11.58 -14.52
CA ASN A 76 -0.15 12.14 -14.36
C ASN A 76 0.23 12.14 -12.86
N ILE A 77 0.54 10.95 -12.33
CA ILE A 77 1.00 10.77 -10.96
C ILE A 77 2.47 10.35 -10.96
N GLN A 78 3.23 10.95 -10.07
CA GLN A 78 4.65 10.66 -9.92
C GLN A 78 4.89 9.66 -8.80
N TYR A 79 5.88 8.79 -8.98
CA TYR A 79 6.23 7.74 -8.03
C TYR A 79 7.64 7.95 -7.53
N ILE A 80 7.79 8.11 -6.22
CA ILE A 80 9.07 8.18 -5.52
C ILE A 80 9.26 6.80 -4.88
N THR A 81 10.16 6.01 -5.45
CA THR A 81 10.33 4.61 -5.02
C THR A 81 11.40 4.49 -3.96
N GLU A 82 11.04 3.90 -2.84
CA GLU A 82 11.96 3.53 -1.78
C GLU A 82 12.64 2.19 -2.13
N PRO A 83 13.97 2.08 -2.03
CA PRO A 83 14.67 0.80 -2.25
C PRO A 83 14.31 -0.27 -1.21
N ASP A 84 14.01 0.14 0.02
CA ASP A 84 13.63 -0.72 1.14
C ASP A 84 12.66 0.01 2.08
N HIS A 85 12.02 -0.70 3.00
CA HIS A 85 11.13 -0.11 3.99
C HIS A 85 11.89 0.33 5.24
N ARG A 86 12.16 1.63 5.39
CA ARG A 86 12.93 2.24 6.48
C ARG A 86 12.12 3.17 7.39
N GLY A 87 10.80 3.14 7.26
CA GLY A 87 9.88 3.96 8.06
C GLY A 87 9.57 5.32 7.45
N THR A 88 8.74 6.11 8.15
CA THR A 88 8.14 7.33 7.58
C THR A 88 9.14 8.48 7.44
N LEU A 89 10.15 8.61 8.31
CA LEU A 89 11.13 9.69 8.21
C LEU A 89 12.02 9.55 6.96
N PRO A 90 12.65 8.41 6.66
CA PRO A 90 13.40 8.25 5.42
C PRO A 90 12.55 8.42 4.16
N ALA A 91 11.29 7.93 4.17
CA ALA A 91 10.37 8.08 3.04
C ALA A 91 10.05 9.56 2.74
N ILE A 92 9.78 10.36 3.78
CA ILE A 92 9.56 11.80 3.66
C ILE A 92 10.85 12.51 3.23
N ALA A 93 12.00 12.16 3.82
CA ALA A 93 13.30 12.72 3.47
C ALA A 93 13.63 12.52 1.98
N LEU A 94 13.49 11.28 1.49
CA LEU A 94 13.71 10.97 0.08
C LEU A 94 12.76 11.74 -0.82
N SER A 95 11.49 11.89 -0.39
CA SER A 95 10.48 12.60 -1.15
C SER A 95 10.76 14.10 -1.27
N VAL A 96 11.17 14.77 -0.19
CA VAL A 96 11.46 16.21 -0.24
C VAL A 96 12.74 16.52 -1.00
N LEU A 97 13.76 15.65 -0.94
CA LEU A 97 14.94 15.76 -1.79
C LEU A 97 14.56 15.60 -3.27
N HIS A 98 13.72 14.64 -3.61
CA HIS A 98 13.22 14.48 -4.99
C HIS A 98 12.47 15.72 -5.48
N LEU A 99 11.62 16.32 -4.65
CA LEU A 99 10.90 17.54 -5.01
C LEU A 99 11.86 18.71 -5.23
N SER A 100 12.83 18.88 -4.37
CA SER A 100 13.82 19.97 -4.48
C SER A 100 14.74 19.83 -5.70
N GLU A 101 15.30 18.64 -5.91
CA GLU A 101 16.36 18.45 -6.90
C GLU A 101 15.83 18.05 -8.28
N ASN A 102 14.86 17.10 -8.33
CA ASN A 102 14.39 16.55 -9.60
C ASN A 102 13.17 17.31 -10.14
N GLN A 103 12.40 17.96 -9.26
CA GLN A 103 11.25 18.78 -9.65
C GLN A 103 11.52 20.27 -9.56
N HIS A 104 12.69 20.67 -9.03
CA HIS A 104 13.10 22.06 -8.85
C HIS A 104 12.10 22.92 -8.09
N CYS A 105 11.43 22.33 -7.08
CA CYS A 105 10.46 23.02 -6.24
C CYS A 105 11.14 24.08 -5.36
N ASP A 106 10.47 25.22 -5.19
CA ASP A 106 10.94 26.29 -4.33
C ASP A 106 10.88 25.89 -2.85
N ARG A 107 11.82 26.33 -2.04
CA ARG A 107 11.86 26.09 -0.59
C ARG A 107 10.60 26.60 0.14
N ASP A 108 9.93 27.61 -0.41
CA ASP A 108 8.67 28.16 0.12
C ASP A 108 7.41 27.38 -0.26
N GLU A 109 7.56 26.37 -1.10
CA GLU A 109 6.41 25.54 -1.46
C GLU A 109 5.86 24.75 -0.26
N THR A 110 4.53 24.67 -0.21
CA THR A 110 3.84 23.91 0.82
C THR A 110 3.75 22.44 0.42
N ILE A 111 4.15 21.57 1.33
CA ILE A 111 4.10 20.13 1.18
C ILE A 111 3.07 19.57 2.15
N LEU A 112 2.13 18.80 1.61
CA LEU A 112 1.18 18.00 2.38
C LEU A 112 1.62 16.53 2.31
N VAL A 113 1.94 15.93 3.44
CA VAL A 113 2.19 14.49 3.58
C VAL A 113 1.01 13.84 4.26
N MET A 114 0.47 12.77 3.69
CA MET A 114 -0.64 12.03 4.28
C MET A 114 -0.59 10.53 3.92
N PRO A 115 -1.15 9.64 4.77
CA PRO A 115 -1.30 8.23 4.43
C PRO A 115 -2.39 8.04 3.37
N CYS A 116 -2.23 7.03 2.50
CA CYS A 116 -3.22 6.68 1.48
C CYS A 116 -4.23 5.61 1.95
N ASP A 117 -4.24 5.25 3.22
CA ASP A 117 -4.99 4.12 3.76
C ASP A 117 -6.02 4.50 4.83
N SER A 118 -6.34 5.78 4.97
CA SER A 118 -7.40 6.29 5.84
C SER A 118 -8.75 6.30 5.13
N PHE A 119 -9.78 5.76 5.78
CA PHE A 119 -11.16 5.84 5.29
C PHE A 119 -11.85 7.08 5.87
N VAL A 120 -12.17 8.03 5.00
CA VAL A 120 -12.69 9.35 5.35
C VAL A 120 -13.85 9.76 4.43
N ASN A 121 -14.60 10.77 4.85
CA ASN A 121 -15.55 11.49 4.00
C ASN A 121 -14.95 12.78 3.42
N ASN A 122 -15.69 13.50 2.58
CA ASN A 122 -15.16 14.66 1.86
C ASN A 122 -14.83 15.84 2.76
N GLU A 123 -15.49 16.01 3.91
CA GLU A 123 -15.21 17.08 4.89
C GLU A 123 -13.79 16.99 5.49
N TYR A 124 -13.18 15.80 5.43
CA TYR A 124 -11.77 15.63 5.79
C TYR A 124 -10.84 16.48 4.91
N TYR A 125 -11.12 16.56 3.62
CA TYR A 125 -10.32 17.35 2.69
C TYR A 125 -10.47 18.85 2.89
N ASP A 126 -11.61 19.32 3.43
CA ASP A 126 -11.74 20.71 3.85
C ASP A 126 -10.89 21.02 5.09
N ALA A 127 -10.72 20.04 5.99
CA ALA A 127 -9.78 20.18 7.10
C ALA A 127 -8.32 20.19 6.59
N LEU A 128 -7.96 19.42 5.56
CA LEU A 128 -6.66 19.52 4.92
C LEU A 128 -6.40 20.90 4.31
N LYS A 129 -7.38 21.49 3.61
CA LYS A 129 -7.26 22.86 3.06
C LYS A 129 -7.06 23.90 4.17
N ARG A 130 -7.65 23.70 5.33
CA ARG A 130 -7.40 24.57 6.50
C ARG A 130 -5.96 24.41 6.98
N ALA A 131 -5.45 23.18 7.11
CA ALA A 131 -4.08 22.91 7.54
C ALA A 131 -3.05 23.52 6.58
N ILE A 132 -3.32 23.44 5.26
CA ILE A 132 -2.51 24.09 4.23
C ILE A 132 -2.44 25.62 4.47
N ARG A 133 -3.59 26.27 4.66
CA ARG A 133 -3.65 27.73 4.91
C ARG A 133 -2.90 28.16 6.18
N VAL A 134 -2.99 27.38 7.26
CA VAL A 134 -2.22 27.62 8.49
C VAL A 134 -0.71 27.58 8.22
N THR A 135 -0.25 26.61 7.44
CA THR A 135 1.17 26.52 7.06
C THR A 135 1.59 27.67 6.12
N GLU A 136 0.73 28.04 5.17
CA GLU A 136 0.99 29.16 4.25
C GLU A 136 1.12 30.50 4.98
N SER A 137 0.37 30.69 6.05
CA SER A 137 0.49 31.88 6.91
C SER A 137 1.72 31.86 7.83
N ARG A 138 2.54 30.81 7.78
CA ARG A 138 3.72 30.63 8.64
C ARG A 138 3.42 30.70 10.15
N SER A 139 2.22 30.32 10.54
CA SER A 139 1.79 30.31 11.95
C SER A 139 2.48 29.22 12.78
N ALA A 140 2.95 28.15 12.11
CA ALA A 140 3.71 27.06 12.72
C ALA A 140 4.66 26.45 11.69
N LYS A 141 5.69 25.75 12.18
CA LYS A 141 6.63 24.99 11.33
C LYS A 141 5.99 23.76 10.74
N PHE A 142 5.20 23.04 11.55
CA PHE A 142 4.35 21.91 11.11
C PHE A 142 2.91 22.13 11.52
N THR A 143 1.99 21.88 10.60
CA THR A 143 0.56 21.82 10.89
C THR A 143 0.09 20.36 10.80
N LEU A 144 -0.52 19.89 11.86
CA LEU A 144 -1.05 18.52 12.00
C LEU A 144 -2.55 18.50 11.76
N LEU A 145 -3.09 17.33 11.46
CA LEU A 145 -4.52 17.07 11.51
C LEU A 145 -4.84 16.17 12.71
N GLY A 146 -5.64 16.69 13.62
CA GLY A 146 -6.06 16.01 14.84
C GLY A 146 -7.49 15.53 14.76
N ILE A 147 -7.70 14.24 14.95
CA ILE A 147 -9.00 13.58 14.90
C ILE A 147 -9.63 13.60 16.30
N GLN A 148 -10.86 14.06 16.41
CA GLN A 148 -11.61 13.96 17.67
C GLN A 148 -11.90 12.48 17.98
N PRO A 149 -11.45 11.93 19.12
CA PRO A 149 -11.75 10.57 19.50
C PRO A 149 -13.25 10.29 19.53
N THR A 150 -13.68 9.20 18.92
CA THR A 150 -15.08 8.74 18.89
C THR A 150 -15.33 7.63 19.89
N SER A 151 -14.31 7.18 20.62
CA SER A 151 -14.36 6.12 21.62
C SER A 151 -13.48 6.47 22.81
N GLU A 152 -13.93 6.13 24.01
CA GLU A 152 -13.14 6.21 25.24
C GLU A 152 -12.11 5.07 25.37
N ILE A 153 -12.17 4.09 24.46
CA ILE A 153 -11.22 2.97 24.42
C ILE A 153 -9.85 3.51 23.97
N PRO A 154 -8.80 3.35 24.77
CA PRO A 154 -7.46 3.82 24.41
C PRO A 154 -6.89 2.99 23.27
N PHE A 155 -6.63 3.64 22.13
CA PHE A 155 -5.92 3.01 21.01
C PHE A 155 -4.42 3.30 21.12
N THR A 156 -3.63 2.35 21.58
CA THR A 156 -2.18 2.48 21.74
C THR A 156 -1.41 2.50 20.41
N ARG A 157 -2.14 2.39 19.29
CA ARG A 157 -1.56 2.41 17.93
C ARG A 157 -1.45 3.81 17.33
N TYR A 158 -2.10 4.81 17.93
CA TYR A 158 -2.13 6.18 17.43
C TYR A 158 -1.19 7.08 18.23
N GLY A 159 -0.71 8.14 17.59
CA GLY A 159 -0.17 9.30 18.26
C GLY A 159 -1.31 10.14 18.87
N TYR A 160 -1.01 10.87 19.92
CA TYR A 160 -1.94 11.74 20.64
C TYR A 160 -1.43 13.18 20.65
N ILE A 161 -2.31 14.12 20.30
CA ILE A 161 -2.01 15.54 20.24
C ILE A 161 -2.76 16.22 21.37
N PHE A 162 -2.05 16.75 22.35
CA PHE A 162 -2.60 17.61 23.39
C PHE A 162 -2.35 19.07 22.98
N ALA A 163 -3.42 19.82 22.78
CA ALA A 163 -3.38 21.17 22.24
C ALA A 163 -4.17 22.16 23.09
N GLU A 164 -3.83 23.43 23.00
CA GLU A 164 -4.64 24.50 23.57
C GLU A 164 -6.06 24.46 23.00
N PRO A 165 -7.06 24.95 23.77
CA PRO A 165 -8.39 25.17 23.22
C PRO A 165 -8.30 26.16 22.05
N PRO A 166 -9.18 26.10 21.04
CA PRO A 166 -9.22 27.09 19.97
C PRO A 166 -9.48 28.49 20.55
N ALA A 167 -8.79 29.49 20.03
CA ALA A 167 -8.95 30.87 20.49
C ALA A 167 -10.38 31.40 20.23
N ASP A 168 -10.98 30.99 19.10
CA ASP A 168 -12.39 31.21 18.76
C ASP A 168 -13.03 29.88 18.29
N PRO A 169 -13.77 29.18 19.16
CA PRO A 169 -14.41 27.92 18.80
C PRO A 169 -15.46 28.03 17.68
N THR A 170 -15.92 29.25 17.36
CA THR A 170 -16.90 29.49 16.30
C THR A 170 -16.24 29.71 14.93
N ASN A 171 -14.93 29.98 14.90
CA ASN A 171 -14.18 30.18 13.67
C ASN A 171 -13.76 28.82 13.05
N PRO A 172 -14.34 28.39 11.91
CA PRO A 172 -14.00 27.14 11.27
C PRO A 172 -12.58 27.11 10.68
N TYR A 173 -11.89 28.23 10.65
CA TYR A 173 -10.51 28.37 10.17
C TYR A 173 -9.47 28.43 11.28
N ASP A 174 -9.93 28.36 12.54
CA ASP A 174 -9.03 28.39 13.68
C ASP A 174 -8.21 27.11 13.80
N TYR A 175 -7.00 27.26 14.32
CA TYR A 175 -6.12 26.17 14.66
C TYR A 175 -5.76 26.25 16.15
N CYS A 176 -5.31 25.14 16.69
CA CYS A 176 -4.83 25.10 18.06
C CYS A 176 -3.32 24.98 18.10
N LYS A 177 -2.67 25.67 19.04
CA LYS A 177 -1.26 25.43 19.32
C LYS A 177 -1.10 24.08 20.02
N VAL A 178 -0.17 23.25 19.55
CA VAL A 178 0.13 21.98 20.19
C VAL A 178 0.98 22.23 21.43
N ILE A 179 0.53 21.72 22.57
CA ILE A 179 1.24 21.76 23.83
C ILE A 179 2.22 20.58 23.90
N ARG A 180 1.74 19.39 23.51
CA ARG A 180 2.54 18.16 23.54
C ARG A 180 2.01 17.11 22.58
N PHE A 181 2.92 16.34 22.02
CA PHE A 181 2.66 15.17 21.20
C PHE A 181 3.17 13.90 21.91
N TYR A 182 2.43 12.78 21.79
CA TYR A 182 2.80 11.50 22.35
C TYR A 182 2.63 10.41 21.29
N GLU A 183 3.72 9.80 20.87
CA GLU A 183 3.66 8.71 19.88
C GLU A 183 3.43 7.37 20.56
N LYS A 184 2.27 6.76 20.31
CA LYS A 184 1.88 5.42 20.78
C LYS A 184 2.10 5.23 22.29
N PRO A 185 1.41 6.00 23.14
CA PRO A 185 1.54 5.91 24.60
C PRO A 185 1.02 4.56 25.13
N GLU A 186 1.45 4.23 26.34
CA GLU A 186 0.90 3.10 27.08
C GLU A 186 -0.61 3.29 27.38
N PRO A 187 -1.39 2.19 27.56
CA PRO A 187 -2.86 2.25 27.67
C PRO A 187 -3.39 3.23 28.71
N ASP A 188 -2.76 3.31 29.88
CA ASP A 188 -3.22 4.19 30.97
C ASP A 188 -2.94 5.66 30.66
N VAL A 189 -1.80 5.94 30.00
CA VAL A 189 -1.48 7.28 29.52
C VAL A 189 -2.46 7.69 28.41
N ALA A 190 -2.73 6.80 27.45
CA ALA A 190 -3.68 7.04 26.37
C ALA A 190 -5.09 7.36 26.91
N ARG A 191 -5.56 6.61 27.92
CA ARG A 191 -6.85 6.87 28.56
C ARG A 191 -6.89 8.25 29.22
N THR A 192 -5.85 8.61 29.96
CA THR A 192 -5.73 9.94 30.58
C THR A 192 -5.76 11.05 29.54
N LEU A 193 -5.05 10.89 28.43
CA LEU A 193 -5.02 11.86 27.35
C LEU A 193 -6.38 12.05 26.68
N ILE A 194 -7.15 10.96 26.45
CA ILE A 194 -8.52 11.05 25.93
C ILE A 194 -9.42 11.83 26.89
N MET A 195 -9.35 11.52 28.19
CA MET A 195 -10.14 12.23 29.21
C MET A 195 -9.79 13.74 29.28
N GLN A 196 -8.57 14.11 28.95
CA GLN A 196 -8.10 15.50 28.89
C GLN A 196 -8.41 16.17 27.53
N GLY A 197 -9.11 15.49 26.61
CA GLY A 197 -9.52 16.03 25.32
C GLY A 197 -8.42 16.02 24.25
N ALA A 198 -7.41 15.18 24.38
CA ALA A 198 -6.39 15.00 23.34
C ALA A 198 -7.01 14.44 22.04
N LEU A 199 -6.45 14.85 20.91
CA LEU A 199 -6.83 14.39 19.58
C LEU A 199 -5.95 13.21 19.15
N TRP A 200 -6.48 12.32 18.31
CA TRP A 200 -5.63 11.33 17.63
C TRP A 200 -4.88 11.97 16.48
N ASN A 201 -3.63 11.60 16.29
CA ASN A 201 -2.86 12.00 15.12
C ASN A 201 -3.33 11.23 13.88
N ALA A 202 -3.73 11.98 12.84
CA ALA A 202 -4.14 11.40 11.56
C ALA A 202 -2.97 10.93 10.70
N GLY A 203 -1.70 11.18 11.10
CA GLY A 203 -0.53 10.96 10.26
C GLY A 203 -0.43 11.94 9.10
N VAL A 204 -1.05 13.11 9.24
CA VAL A 204 -1.02 14.21 8.26
C VAL A 204 -0.10 15.30 8.75
N PHE A 205 0.80 15.72 7.88
CA PHE A 205 1.80 16.75 8.16
C PHE A 205 1.84 17.75 7.02
N VAL A 206 1.68 19.03 7.33
CA VAL A 206 1.82 20.12 6.37
C VAL A 206 2.98 21.02 6.82
N PHE A 207 3.88 21.31 5.91
CA PHE A 207 5.10 22.09 6.20
C PHE A 207 5.61 22.77 4.93
N LYS A 208 6.58 23.68 5.08
CA LYS A 208 7.33 24.27 3.96
C LYS A 208 8.50 23.37 3.58
N LEU A 209 8.71 23.19 2.27
CA LEU A 209 9.79 22.35 1.73
C LEU A 209 11.14 22.66 2.38
N GLY A 210 11.48 23.95 2.50
CA GLY A 210 12.73 24.38 3.09
C GLY A 210 12.93 23.96 4.54
N ASP A 211 11.85 24.03 5.35
CA ASP A 211 11.92 23.63 6.77
C ASP A 211 12.23 22.14 6.91
N MET A 212 11.70 21.33 6.00
CA MET A 212 11.96 19.88 6.02
C MET A 212 13.34 19.53 5.44
N LEU A 213 13.81 20.25 4.40
CA LEU A 213 15.16 20.07 3.87
C LEU A 213 16.22 20.34 4.94
N ASP A 214 16.05 21.40 5.77
CA ASP A 214 16.95 21.69 6.87
C ASP A 214 16.99 20.54 7.90
N ILE A 215 15.84 19.93 8.18
CA ILE A 215 15.75 18.74 9.04
C ILE A 215 16.44 17.53 8.40
N VAL A 216 16.27 17.31 7.08
CA VAL A 216 16.96 16.24 6.37
C VAL A 216 18.47 16.37 6.49
N HIS A 217 19.01 17.56 6.26
CA HIS A 217 20.45 17.81 6.43
C HIS A 217 20.92 17.61 7.89
N GLN A 218 20.09 18.00 8.85
CA GLN A 218 20.41 17.77 10.27
C GLN A 218 20.40 16.28 10.65
N GLN A 219 19.50 15.48 10.11
CA GLN A 219 19.34 14.06 10.47
C GLN A 219 20.26 13.12 9.68
N PHE A 220 20.51 13.43 8.41
CA PHE A 220 21.23 12.55 7.47
C PHE A 220 22.57 13.11 6.97
N GLY A 221 22.94 14.31 7.42
CA GLY A 221 24.12 15.03 6.97
C GLY A 221 23.87 15.77 5.65
N ASP A 222 24.95 16.36 5.11
CA ASP A 222 24.90 16.99 3.79
C ASP A 222 24.73 15.90 2.72
N THR A 223 23.50 15.74 2.25
CA THR A 223 23.09 14.63 1.37
C THR A 223 22.13 15.15 0.29
N ASN A 224 22.19 14.54 -0.86
CA ASN A 224 21.26 14.76 -1.96
C ASN A 224 20.39 13.52 -2.21
N TYR A 225 19.47 13.58 -3.19
CA TYR A 225 18.58 12.49 -3.52
C TYR A 225 19.33 11.20 -3.89
N ALA A 226 20.35 11.30 -4.75
CA ALA A 226 21.09 10.13 -5.23
C ALA A 226 21.91 9.48 -4.10
N ASP A 227 22.54 10.29 -3.24
CA ASP A 227 23.30 9.79 -2.09
C ASP A 227 22.40 9.10 -1.07
N LEU A 228 21.27 9.72 -0.71
CA LEU A 228 20.33 9.11 0.22
C LEU A 228 19.73 7.82 -0.35
N TYR A 229 19.38 7.79 -1.64
CA TYR A 229 18.86 6.62 -2.34
C TYR A 229 19.86 5.46 -2.33
N SER A 230 21.15 5.72 -2.62
CA SER A 230 22.19 4.69 -2.71
C SER A 230 22.42 3.95 -1.39
N ARG A 231 22.36 4.67 -0.26
CA ARG A 231 22.53 4.10 1.10
C ARG A 231 21.24 3.83 1.85
N TYR A 232 20.09 3.94 1.16
CA TYR A 232 18.77 3.88 1.80
C TYR A 232 18.54 2.59 2.59
N SER A 233 18.98 1.45 2.06
CA SER A 233 18.84 0.14 2.71
C SER A 233 19.69 -0.03 3.98
N GLU A 234 20.67 0.84 4.21
CA GLU A 234 21.49 0.86 5.40
C GLU A 234 20.89 1.75 6.51
N LEU A 235 19.92 2.60 6.17
CA LEU A 235 19.32 3.50 7.15
C LEU A 235 18.58 2.75 8.24
N PRO A 236 18.59 3.22 9.48
CA PRO A 236 17.76 2.67 10.53
C PRO A 236 16.26 2.94 10.25
N LYS A 237 15.39 2.10 10.79
CA LYS A 237 13.93 2.30 10.70
C LYS A 237 13.50 3.44 11.61
N LEU A 238 13.13 4.59 11.04
CA LEU A 238 12.81 5.81 11.77
C LEU A 238 11.36 6.26 11.51
N SER A 239 10.64 6.54 12.60
CA SER A 239 9.32 7.19 12.53
C SER A 239 9.49 8.71 12.49
N PHE A 240 8.81 9.37 11.57
CA PHE A 240 8.75 10.82 11.49
C PHE A 240 8.12 11.41 12.75
N ASP A 241 7.03 10.81 13.22
CA ASP A 241 6.31 11.23 14.42
C ASP A 241 7.24 11.27 15.64
N ARG A 242 7.99 10.19 15.89
CA ARG A 242 8.85 10.04 17.07
C ARG A 242 10.14 10.86 16.98
N MET A 243 10.72 10.93 15.80
CA MET A 243 12.03 11.58 15.62
C MET A 243 11.92 13.10 15.48
N ILE A 244 10.83 13.58 14.86
CA ILE A 244 10.66 14.99 14.53
C ILE A 244 9.49 15.60 15.31
N ILE A 245 8.26 15.11 15.11
CA ILE A 245 7.05 15.76 15.63
C ILE A 245 7.01 15.77 17.16
N GLU A 246 7.36 14.67 17.81
CA GLU A 246 7.37 14.56 19.28
C GLU A 246 8.38 15.51 19.96
N LYS A 247 9.40 15.98 19.21
CA LYS A 247 10.47 16.87 19.69
C LYS A 247 10.30 18.34 19.26
N GLU A 248 9.44 18.58 18.27
CA GLU A 248 9.21 19.92 17.74
C GLU A 248 8.26 20.69 18.66
N THR A 249 8.54 21.96 18.89
CA THR A 249 7.73 22.84 19.76
C THR A 249 6.87 23.82 18.98
N ASN A 250 7.18 24.07 17.71
CA ASN A 250 6.42 24.98 16.85
C ASN A 250 5.43 24.21 15.99
N LEU A 251 4.40 23.67 16.65
CA LEU A 251 3.36 22.84 16.04
C LEU A 251 1.97 23.50 16.16
N ALA A 252 1.21 23.43 15.07
CA ALA A 252 -0.22 23.73 15.07
C ALA A 252 -1.02 22.44 14.76
N VAL A 253 -2.27 22.39 15.18
CA VAL A 253 -3.21 21.33 14.84
C VAL A 253 -4.53 21.90 14.39
N VAL A 254 -5.05 21.39 13.26
CA VAL A 254 -6.41 21.60 12.80
C VAL A 254 -7.27 20.43 13.29
N ARG A 255 -8.39 20.74 13.94
CA ARG A 255 -9.31 19.73 14.47
C ARG A 255 -10.25 19.21 13.40
N TYR A 256 -10.52 17.91 13.46
CA TYR A 256 -11.49 17.23 12.61
C TYR A 256 -12.33 16.26 13.45
N SER A 257 -13.66 16.39 13.36
CA SER A 257 -14.63 15.59 14.11
C SER A 257 -15.51 14.70 13.25
N GLY A 258 -15.26 14.65 11.93
CA GLY A 258 -16.00 13.81 11.01
C GLY A 258 -15.53 12.35 10.98
N LYS A 259 -16.01 11.60 10.01
CA LYS A 259 -15.69 10.18 9.86
C LYS A 259 -14.23 9.96 9.47
N TRP A 260 -13.51 9.27 10.33
CA TRP A 260 -12.14 8.82 10.08
C TRP A 260 -11.95 7.42 10.67
N LYS A 261 -11.43 6.48 9.88
CA LYS A 261 -11.11 5.12 10.31
C LYS A 261 -9.81 4.64 9.70
N ASP A 262 -8.96 4.01 10.50
CA ASP A 262 -7.88 3.14 10.01
C ASP A 262 -8.47 1.76 9.72
N LEU A 263 -8.52 1.37 8.44
CA LEU A 263 -8.97 0.05 8.01
C LEU A 263 -7.85 -1.00 8.16
N GLY A 264 -7.14 -0.96 9.29
CA GLY A 264 -6.00 -1.84 9.56
C GLY A 264 -6.37 -3.20 10.19
N SER A 265 -7.64 -3.53 10.34
CA SER A 265 -8.11 -4.81 10.85
C SER A 265 -9.31 -5.31 10.06
N TRP A 266 -9.57 -6.61 10.11
CA TRP A 266 -10.73 -7.21 9.46
C TRP A 266 -12.05 -6.57 9.94
N ASN A 267 -12.20 -6.35 11.24
CA ASN A 267 -13.42 -5.75 11.78
C ASN A 267 -13.65 -4.35 11.19
N SER A 268 -12.65 -3.47 11.25
CA SER A 268 -12.79 -2.10 10.74
C SER A 268 -12.99 -2.04 9.22
N LEU A 269 -12.39 -2.97 8.46
CA LEU A 269 -12.59 -3.07 7.01
C LEU A 269 -14.01 -3.53 6.69
N LEU A 270 -14.50 -4.60 7.31
CA LEU A 270 -15.78 -5.20 7.01
C LEU A 270 -16.98 -4.30 7.38
N GLU A 271 -16.82 -3.42 8.37
CA GLU A 271 -17.82 -2.40 8.71
C GLU A 271 -18.06 -1.39 7.57
N GLU A 272 -17.05 -1.16 6.71
CA GLU A 272 -17.12 -0.17 5.64
C GLU A 272 -17.33 -0.77 4.24
N THR A 273 -17.14 -2.07 4.08
CA THR A 273 -17.24 -2.72 2.75
C THR A 273 -18.65 -3.00 2.29
N ASN A 274 -19.64 -3.05 3.19
CA ASN A 274 -21.01 -3.54 2.93
C ASN A 274 -21.05 -4.94 2.25
N VAL A 275 -19.97 -5.70 2.35
CA VAL A 275 -19.82 -7.02 1.72
C VAL A 275 -20.01 -8.10 2.77
N ARG A 276 -21.17 -8.78 2.72
CA ARG A 276 -21.37 -9.98 3.53
C ARG A 276 -20.70 -11.21 2.92
N GLU A 277 -20.75 -11.31 1.59
CA GLU A 277 -20.20 -12.42 0.82
C GLU A 277 -19.56 -11.92 -0.47
N MET A 278 -18.46 -12.54 -0.88
CA MET A 278 -17.79 -12.29 -2.14
C MET A 278 -17.22 -13.60 -2.70
N GLY A 279 -17.35 -13.80 -4.02
CA GLY A 279 -16.87 -14.99 -4.72
C GLY A 279 -17.85 -16.16 -4.64
N ASN A 280 -17.34 -17.37 -4.82
CA ASN A 280 -18.14 -18.60 -4.81
C ASN A 280 -18.47 -19.01 -3.36
N VAL A 281 -19.57 -18.47 -2.83
CA VAL A 281 -20.00 -18.65 -1.43
C VAL A 281 -21.44 -19.13 -1.38
N MET A 282 -21.73 -20.08 -0.50
CA MET A 282 -23.05 -20.53 -0.14
C MET A 282 -23.30 -20.32 1.36
N ILE A 283 -24.31 -19.52 1.69
CA ILE A 283 -24.71 -19.27 3.08
C ILE A 283 -25.88 -20.17 3.42
N GLY A 284 -25.66 -21.08 4.37
CA GLY A 284 -26.67 -21.96 4.93
C GLY A 284 -27.40 -21.36 6.13
N GLN A 285 -27.99 -22.24 6.95
CA GLN A 285 -28.75 -21.83 8.12
C GLN A 285 -27.87 -21.31 9.25
N ASP A 286 -28.44 -20.43 10.08
CA ASP A 286 -27.83 -19.91 11.32
C ASP A 286 -26.45 -19.24 11.12
N VAL A 287 -26.34 -18.41 10.10
CA VAL A 287 -25.16 -17.58 9.83
C VAL A 287 -25.44 -16.12 10.18
N VAL A 288 -24.86 -15.65 11.31
CA VAL A 288 -25.13 -14.33 11.89
C VAL A 288 -23.84 -13.51 11.96
N ASN A 289 -23.87 -12.26 11.49
CA ASN A 289 -22.75 -11.33 11.52
C ASN A 289 -21.41 -11.93 11.01
N THR A 290 -21.49 -12.85 10.05
CA THR A 290 -20.33 -13.51 9.43
C THR A 290 -20.11 -12.95 8.04
N HIS A 291 -18.85 -12.66 7.71
CA HIS A 291 -18.40 -12.16 6.41
C HIS A 291 -17.50 -13.21 5.77
N ILE A 292 -17.75 -13.49 4.49
CA ILE A 292 -17.01 -14.51 3.75
C ILE A 292 -16.47 -13.89 2.47
N ILE A 293 -15.17 -13.95 2.27
CA ILE A 293 -14.49 -13.51 1.07
C ILE A 293 -13.73 -14.68 0.47
N ASN A 294 -14.11 -15.09 -0.72
CA ASN A 294 -13.54 -16.23 -1.42
C ASN A 294 -12.98 -15.78 -2.77
N GLU A 295 -11.67 -15.77 -2.91
CA GLU A 295 -10.97 -15.54 -4.19
C GLU A 295 -10.55 -16.85 -4.88
N LEU A 296 -10.96 -18.00 -4.32
CA LEU A 296 -10.70 -19.32 -4.89
C LEU A 296 -11.88 -19.76 -5.79
N ASP A 297 -11.60 -20.69 -6.68
CA ASP A 297 -12.61 -21.33 -7.54
C ASP A 297 -13.49 -22.32 -6.74
N GLN A 298 -12.94 -22.91 -5.68
CA GLN A 298 -13.67 -23.85 -4.81
C GLN A 298 -14.77 -23.12 -4.02
N PRO A 299 -15.98 -23.69 -3.93
CA PRO A 299 -17.05 -23.08 -3.16
C PRO A 299 -16.77 -23.14 -1.64
N ILE A 300 -17.20 -22.11 -0.92
CA ILE A 300 -17.26 -22.12 0.54
C ILE A 300 -18.72 -22.24 0.97
N LEU A 301 -19.08 -23.33 1.65
CA LEU A 301 -20.35 -23.48 2.34
C LEU A 301 -20.19 -23.08 3.81
N CYS A 302 -20.96 -22.11 4.27
CA CYS A 302 -20.92 -21.62 5.66
C CYS A 302 -22.25 -21.88 6.35
N VAL A 303 -22.24 -22.56 7.49
CA VAL A 303 -23.42 -22.93 8.28
C VAL A 303 -23.11 -22.75 9.77
N GLY A 304 -24.07 -22.24 10.55
CA GLY A 304 -23.99 -22.17 12.01
C GLY A 304 -22.84 -21.29 12.55
N THR A 305 -22.51 -20.19 11.88
CA THR A 305 -21.37 -19.33 12.25
C THR A 305 -21.82 -17.97 12.74
N HIS A 306 -21.23 -17.50 13.83
CA HIS A 306 -21.59 -16.25 14.48
C HIS A 306 -20.36 -15.37 14.69
N ASN A 307 -20.43 -14.11 14.25
CA ASN A 307 -19.38 -13.09 14.45
C ASN A 307 -18.01 -13.49 13.87
N MET A 308 -18.02 -14.08 12.67
CA MET A 308 -16.81 -14.60 12.04
C MET A 308 -16.40 -13.81 10.81
N VAL A 309 -15.13 -13.90 10.47
CA VAL A 309 -14.58 -13.64 9.14
C VAL A 309 -13.98 -14.94 8.61
N VAL A 310 -14.36 -15.29 7.38
CA VAL A 310 -13.77 -16.37 6.59
C VAL A 310 -13.20 -15.73 5.33
N ALA A 311 -11.91 -15.86 5.12
CA ALA A 311 -11.26 -15.33 3.91
C ALA A 311 -10.39 -16.41 3.29
N ALA A 312 -10.58 -16.69 2.01
CA ALA A 312 -9.85 -17.70 1.28
C ALA A 312 -9.25 -17.09 0.02
N THR A 313 -7.95 -17.22 -0.12
CA THR A 313 -7.17 -16.80 -1.29
C THR A 313 -6.13 -17.86 -1.63
N SER A 314 -5.37 -17.65 -2.71
CA SER A 314 -4.24 -18.52 -3.04
C SER A 314 -3.17 -18.54 -1.93
N ASP A 315 -3.05 -17.47 -1.14
CA ASP A 315 -2.06 -17.37 -0.05
C ASP A 315 -2.47 -18.16 1.19
N GLY A 316 -3.75 -18.53 1.33
CA GLY A 316 -4.24 -19.33 2.44
C GLY A 316 -5.69 -19.06 2.80
N ILE A 317 -6.12 -19.69 3.91
CA ILE A 317 -7.48 -19.58 4.42
C ILE A 317 -7.44 -19.08 5.87
N LEU A 318 -8.14 -17.99 6.13
CA LEU A 318 -8.39 -17.45 7.47
C LEU A 318 -9.80 -17.81 7.92
N VAL A 319 -9.91 -18.35 9.13
CA VAL A 319 -11.16 -18.47 9.88
C VAL A 319 -10.94 -17.84 11.25
N SER A 320 -11.60 -16.73 11.53
CA SER A 320 -11.38 -15.99 12.78
C SER A 320 -12.66 -15.32 13.27
N ARG A 321 -12.77 -15.15 14.59
CA ARG A 321 -13.76 -14.22 15.14
C ARG A 321 -13.35 -12.79 14.81
N LYS A 322 -14.31 -11.93 14.53
CA LYS A 322 -14.06 -10.53 14.15
C LYS A 322 -13.39 -9.72 15.28
N ASP A 323 -13.82 -9.93 16.52
CA ASP A 323 -13.36 -9.18 17.69
C ASP A 323 -11.88 -9.40 18.02
N ILE A 324 -11.32 -10.56 17.68
CA ILE A 324 -9.89 -10.89 17.89
C ILE A 324 -9.03 -10.69 16.63
N SER A 325 -9.64 -10.35 15.49
CA SER A 325 -8.92 -10.23 14.20
C SER A 325 -7.81 -9.16 14.21
N GLY A 326 -7.84 -8.21 15.16
CA GLY A 326 -6.79 -7.22 15.33
C GLY A 326 -5.43 -7.78 15.80
N THR A 327 -5.40 -8.99 16.35
CA THR A 327 -4.18 -9.67 16.89
C THR A 327 -3.47 -10.54 15.85
N LEU A 328 -4.03 -10.72 14.66
CA LEU A 328 -3.56 -11.63 13.61
C LEU A 328 -2.12 -11.41 13.17
N LYS A 329 -1.61 -10.17 13.25
CA LYS A 329 -0.26 -9.85 12.78
C LYS A 329 0.81 -10.76 13.36
N HIS A 330 0.77 -11.02 14.67
CA HIS A 330 1.76 -11.86 15.33
C HIS A 330 1.75 -13.30 14.79
N ASN A 331 0.56 -13.84 14.54
CA ASN A 331 0.40 -15.18 13.99
C ASN A 331 0.89 -15.25 12.54
N VAL A 332 0.55 -14.24 11.74
CA VAL A 332 0.93 -14.15 10.32
C VAL A 332 2.43 -13.92 10.13
N ASP A 333 3.08 -13.15 11.01
CA ASP A 333 4.53 -12.93 10.96
C ASP A 333 5.34 -14.23 11.15
N ASN A 334 4.74 -15.25 11.76
CA ASN A 334 5.32 -16.59 11.91
C ASN A 334 4.99 -17.54 10.74
N LEU A 335 4.15 -17.11 9.78
CA LEU A 335 3.88 -17.89 8.57
C LEU A 335 4.93 -17.53 7.52
N GLU A 336 5.89 -18.40 7.33
CA GLU A 336 6.86 -18.30 6.23
C GLU A 336 6.21 -18.80 4.92
N VAL A 337 5.29 -18.03 4.37
CA VAL A 337 4.57 -18.41 3.14
C VAL A 337 5.00 -17.48 2.00
N ARG A 338 5.41 -18.09 0.88
CA ARG A 338 5.61 -17.37 -0.37
C ARG A 338 4.26 -16.79 -0.84
N PRO A 339 4.21 -15.55 -1.36
CA PRO A 339 3.02 -15.05 -2.06
C PRO A 339 2.66 -15.98 -3.23
N MET A 340 1.41 -16.42 -3.27
CA MET A 340 0.88 -17.32 -4.30
C MET A 340 0.18 -16.57 -5.44
N PHE A 341 -0.02 -15.26 -5.29
CA PHE A 341 -0.59 -14.37 -6.30
C PHE A 341 0.13 -13.03 -6.28
N GLU A 342 0.51 -12.54 -7.45
CA GLU A 342 1.09 -11.20 -7.60
C GLU A 342 0.55 -10.50 -8.85
N GLU A 343 0.33 -9.19 -8.71
CA GLU A 343 0.07 -8.27 -9.81
C GLU A 343 1.37 -7.62 -10.27
N ARG A 344 1.58 -7.58 -11.58
CA ARG A 344 2.74 -7.00 -12.26
C ARG A 344 2.28 -5.97 -13.30
N ARG A 345 3.18 -5.15 -13.81
CA ARG A 345 2.88 -4.17 -14.89
C ARG A 345 2.34 -4.81 -16.16
N TRP A 346 2.68 -6.07 -16.41
CA TRP A 346 2.26 -6.82 -17.57
C TRP A 346 0.97 -7.64 -17.37
N GLY A 347 0.47 -7.69 -16.14
CA GLY A 347 -0.71 -8.47 -15.77
C GLY A 347 -0.58 -9.10 -14.38
N SER A 348 -0.77 -10.40 -14.27
CA SER A 348 -0.67 -11.10 -12.98
C SER A 348 -0.20 -12.54 -13.14
N TYR A 349 0.26 -13.14 -12.04
CA TYR A 349 0.41 -14.58 -11.97
C TYR A 349 -0.19 -15.16 -10.69
N LYS A 350 -0.66 -16.41 -10.79
CA LYS A 350 -1.13 -17.23 -9.68
C LYS A 350 -0.33 -18.53 -9.63
N VAL A 351 0.27 -18.84 -8.49
CA VAL A 351 0.90 -20.14 -8.26
C VAL A 351 -0.19 -21.19 -8.06
N ILE A 352 -0.15 -22.24 -8.88
CA ILE A 352 -1.10 -23.36 -8.83
C ILE A 352 -0.54 -24.49 -7.97
N SER A 353 0.77 -24.77 -8.11
CA SER A 353 1.44 -25.86 -7.39
C SER A 353 2.89 -25.51 -7.12
N ASN A 354 3.39 -25.92 -5.96
CA ASN A 354 4.81 -25.80 -5.57
C ASN A 354 5.21 -27.10 -4.87
N LEU A 355 5.98 -27.93 -5.58
CA LEU A 355 6.35 -29.27 -5.16
C LEU A 355 7.86 -29.36 -4.92
N THR A 356 8.23 -30.11 -3.88
CA THR A 356 9.61 -30.53 -3.66
C THR A 356 9.62 -32.04 -3.67
N PHE A 357 10.46 -32.62 -4.50
CA PHE A 357 10.61 -34.07 -4.63
C PHE A 357 11.65 -34.63 -3.66
N ALA A 358 11.63 -35.95 -3.47
CA ALA A 358 12.50 -36.62 -2.52
C ALA A 358 14.00 -36.50 -2.83
N ASP A 359 14.35 -36.28 -4.07
CA ASP A 359 15.72 -36.05 -4.57
C ASP A 359 16.19 -34.57 -4.45
N GLY A 360 15.33 -33.70 -3.91
CA GLY A 360 15.59 -32.28 -3.76
C GLY A 360 15.25 -31.44 -5.00
N ALA A 361 14.80 -32.05 -6.10
CA ALA A 361 14.28 -31.33 -7.24
C ALA A 361 12.96 -30.62 -6.88
N ARG A 362 12.67 -29.51 -7.54
CA ARG A 362 11.47 -28.71 -7.30
C ARG A 362 10.73 -28.43 -8.61
N ALA A 363 9.42 -28.36 -8.53
CA ALA A 363 8.56 -27.90 -9.60
C ALA A 363 7.58 -26.84 -9.09
N LEU A 364 7.49 -25.73 -9.82
CA LEU A 364 6.58 -24.62 -9.53
C LEU A 364 5.71 -24.39 -10.76
N THR A 365 4.39 -24.51 -10.60
CA THR A 365 3.44 -24.25 -11.69
C THR A 365 2.73 -22.93 -11.45
N LYS A 366 2.74 -22.05 -12.45
CA LYS A 366 2.05 -20.75 -12.43
C LYS A 366 1.05 -20.64 -13.59
N LEU A 367 -0.05 -19.94 -13.34
CA LEU A 367 -0.88 -19.36 -14.39
C LEU A 367 -0.44 -17.90 -14.55
N LEU A 368 0.10 -17.56 -15.71
CA LEU A 368 0.41 -16.18 -16.09
C LEU A 368 -0.77 -15.62 -16.89
N CYS A 369 -1.22 -14.41 -16.54
CA CYS A 369 -2.22 -13.66 -17.27
C CYS A 369 -1.59 -12.36 -17.74
N ILE A 370 -1.33 -12.23 -19.04
CA ILE A 370 -0.66 -11.07 -19.64
C ILE A 370 -1.72 -10.25 -20.37
N THR A 371 -1.85 -8.97 -19.98
CA THR A 371 -2.82 -8.06 -20.59
C THR A 371 -2.40 -7.71 -22.02
N ALA A 372 -3.38 -7.58 -22.91
CA ALA A 372 -3.19 -7.18 -24.30
C ALA A 372 -2.27 -5.94 -24.43
N GLY A 373 -1.29 -6.01 -25.32
CA GLY A 373 -0.28 -4.96 -25.53
C GLY A 373 0.85 -4.91 -24.49
N LYS A 374 0.83 -5.76 -23.47
CA LYS A 374 1.89 -5.84 -22.46
C LYS A 374 2.83 -7.01 -22.73
N SER A 375 4.03 -6.95 -22.12
CA SER A 375 5.05 -7.97 -22.28
C SER A 375 5.80 -8.26 -20.98
N ILE A 376 6.23 -9.49 -20.82
CA ILE A 376 7.26 -9.87 -19.85
C ILE A 376 8.61 -9.37 -20.38
N SER A 377 9.51 -9.00 -19.47
CA SER A 377 10.87 -8.54 -19.83
C SER A 377 11.64 -9.61 -20.62
N TYR A 378 12.52 -9.17 -21.52
CA TYR A 378 13.50 -10.06 -22.15
C TYR A 378 14.53 -10.44 -21.10
N GLN A 379 14.61 -11.72 -20.78
CA GLN A 379 15.28 -12.21 -19.58
C GLN A 379 15.89 -13.59 -19.75
N ILE A 380 16.80 -13.94 -18.84
CA ILE A 380 17.45 -15.25 -18.74
C ILE A 380 17.31 -15.80 -17.31
N HIS A 381 17.23 -17.11 -17.17
CA HIS A 381 17.29 -17.83 -15.90
C HIS A 381 18.48 -18.77 -15.89
N HIS A 382 19.24 -18.79 -14.78
CA HIS A 382 20.46 -19.59 -14.67
C HIS A 382 20.24 -20.96 -14.01
N HIS A 383 19.19 -21.09 -13.18
CA HIS A 383 18.99 -22.24 -12.29
C HIS A 383 17.71 -23.03 -12.54
N ARG A 384 16.91 -22.58 -13.52
CA ARG A 384 15.65 -23.25 -13.84
C ARG A 384 15.42 -23.30 -15.34
N GLU A 385 14.67 -24.30 -15.75
CA GLU A 385 14.03 -24.34 -17.07
C GLU A 385 12.53 -24.12 -16.93
N GLU A 386 11.88 -23.66 -17.98
CA GLU A 386 10.47 -23.32 -18.00
C GLU A 386 9.76 -24.00 -19.18
N LEU A 387 8.65 -24.69 -18.89
CA LEU A 387 7.76 -25.22 -19.92
C LEU A 387 6.52 -24.31 -19.96
N TRP A 388 6.31 -23.65 -21.08
CA TRP A 388 5.17 -22.78 -21.31
C TRP A 388 4.12 -23.45 -22.18
N THR A 389 2.88 -23.51 -21.70
CA THR A 389 1.72 -23.95 -22.47
C THR A 389 0.76 -22.79 -22.63
N PHE A 390 0.52 -22.35 -23.85
CA PHE A 390 -0.40 -21.26 -24.18
C PHE A 390 -1.81 -21.80 -24.15
N VAL A 391 -2.63 -21.38 -23.16
CA VAL A 391 -3.98 -21.94 -22.94
C VAL A 391 -5.09 -21.04 -23.45
N ASP A 392 -4.81 -19.73 -23.63
CA ASP A 392 -5.77 -18.76 -24.15
C ASP A 392 -5.05 -17.56 -24.75
N GLY A 393 -5.63 -16.91 -25.77
CA GLY A 393 -5.10 -15.71 -26.40
C GLY A 393 -4.03 -15.98 -27.46
N GLU A 394 -3.47 -14.87 -27.97
CA GLU A 394 -2.41 -14.82 -28.99
C GLU A 394 -1.31 -13.83 -28.57
N GLY A 395 -0.09 -14.07 -29.04
CA GLY A 395 1.05 -13.21 -28.72
C GLY A 395 2.25 -13.44 -29.63
N GLU A 396 3.34 -12.79 -29.29
CA GLU A 396 4.63 -12.91 -29.92
C GLU A 396 5.66 -13.36 -28.87
N LEU A 397 6.36 -14.42 -29.17
CA LEU A 397 7.41 -14.99 -28.33
C LEU A 397 8.76 -14.79 -29.02
N VAL A 398 9.73 -14.33 -28.26
CA VAL A 398 11.14 -14.34 -28.68
C VAL A 398 11.92 -15.32 -27.79
N VAL A 399 12.73 -16.15 -28.40
CA VAL A 399 13.69 -17.04 -27.73
C VAL A 399 15.00 -16.95 -28.47
N ASP A 400 16.09 -16.59 -27.80
CA ASP A 400 17.43 -16.41 -28.38
C ASP A 400 17.40 -15.58 -29.68
N ASP A 401 16.76 -14.40 -29.60
CA ASP A 401 16.56 -13.41 -30.67
C ASP A 401 15.68 -13.89 -31.86
N VAL A 402 15.08 -15.08 -31.76
CA VAL A 402 14.17 -15.60 -32.78
C VAL A 402 12.72 -15.30 -32.39
N LEU A 403 12.10 -14.37 -33.13
CA LEU A 403 10.72 -13.97 -32.96
C LEU A 403 9.76 -14.93 -33.67
N ARG A 404 8.68 -15.33 -33.01
CA ARG A 404 7.58 -16.11 -33.59
C ARG A 404 6.24 -15.80 -32.97
N LYS A 405 5.18 -15.99 -33.70
CA LYS A 405 3.80 -15.91 -33.17
C LYS A 405 3.49 -17.15 -32.33
N VAL A 406 2.71 -16.94 -31.28
CA VAL A 406 2.20 -18.00 -30.40
C VAL A 406 0.70 -17.82 -30.17
N LYS A 407 0.02 -18.93 -29.99
CA LYS A 407 -1.45 -18.99 -29.79
C LYS A 407 -1.83 -20.18 -28.91
N ARG A 408 -3.08 -20.23 -28.52
CA ARG A 408 -3.63 -21.35 -27.77
C ARG A 408 -3.25 -22.71 -28.38
N GLY A 409 -2.74 -23.60 -27.54
CA GLY A 409 -2.29 -24.96 -27.89
C GLY A 409 -0.78 -25.06 -28.16
N ASP A 410 -0.07 -23.96 -28.33
CA ASP A 410 1.39 -23.98 -28.48
C ASP A 410 2.06 -24.36 -27.15
N VAL A 411 3.17 -25.09 -27.28
CA VAL A 411 4.01 -25.49 -26.12
C VAL A 411 5.47 -25.15 -26.44
N VAL A 412 6.15 -24.58 -25.46
CA VAL A 412 7.53 -24.11 -25.59
C VAL A 412 8.33 -24.53 -24.37
N LEU A 413 9.47 -25.20 -24.61
CA LEU A 413 10.47 -25.43 -23.58
C LEU A 413 11.56 -24.36 -23.69
N ILE A 414 11.78 -23.63 -22.58
CA ILE A 414 12.83 -22.64 -22.40
C ILE A 414 13.86 -23.25 -21.44
N LYS A 415 15.05 -23.51 -21.91
CA LYS A 415 16.11 -24.08 -21.10
C LYS A 415 16.78 -23.01 -20.23
N ALA A 416 17.39 -23.43 -19.14
CA ALA A 416 18.28 -22.58 -18.39
C ALA A 416 19.36 -21.98 -19.32
N GLY A 417 19.60 -20.68 -19.21
CA GLY A 417 20.53 -19.96 -20.06
C GLY A 417 19.96 -19.47 -21.41
N GLN A 418 18.69 -19.67 -21.72
CA GLN A 418 18.05 -19.11 -22.92
C GLN A 418 17.39 -17.77 -22.65
N LEU A 419 17.69 -16.79 -23.50
CA LEU A 419 17.02 -15.49 -23.50
C LEU A 419 15.59 -15.63 -24.03
N HIS A 420 14.61 -15.05 -23.32
CA HIS A 420 13.21 -15.16 -23.75
C HIS A 420 12.35 -14.00 -23.25
N ALA A 421 11.31 -13.67 -24.01
CA ALA A 421 10.21 -12.78 -23.65
C ALA A 421 8.95 -13.14 -24.41
N VAL A 422 7.79 -12.71 -23.90
CA VAL A 422 6.52 -12.81 -24.61
C VAL A 422 5.76 -11.50 -24.53
N ARG A 423 5.16 -11.07 -25.66
CA ARG A 423 4.24 -9.94 -25.75
C ARG A 423 2.84 -10.48 -26.10
N ALA A 424 1.84 -10.06 -25.34
CA ALA A 424 0.45 -10.38 -25.59
C ALA A 424 -0.12 -9.46 -26.70
N THR A 425 -0.69 -10.03 -27.77
CA THR A 425 -1.46 -9.26 -28.77
C THR A 425 -2.94 -9.20 -28.39
N THR A 426 -3.45 -10.22 -27.77
CA THR A 426 -4.73 -10.24 -27.04
C THR A 426 -4.44 -10.59 -25.59
N ASP A 427 -5.43 -10.53 -24.68
CA ASP A 427 -5.22 -11.09 -23.35
C ASP A 427 -4.75 -12.53 -23.45
N LEU A 428 -3.58 -12.82 -22.85
CA LEU A 428 -2.86 -14.06 -23.06
C LEU A 428 -2.72 -14.82 -21.74
N LYS A 429 -3.05 -16.13 -21.75
CA LYS A 429 -2.87 -16.98 -20.58
C LYS A 429 -1.91 -18.12 -20.88
N ILE A 430 -0.93 -18.29 -19.97
CA ILE A 430 0.12 -19.29 -20.07
C ILE A 430 0.16 -20.11 -18.79
N ILE A 431 0.16 -21.43 -18.90
CA ILE A 431 0.58 -22.31 -17.82
C ILE A 431 2.09 -22.47 -17.95
N GLU A 432 2.80 -21.97 -16.94
CA GLU A 432 4.25 -22.07 -16.82
C GLU A 432 4.59 -23.14 -15.78
N VAL A 433 5.42 -24.11 -16.14
CA VAL A 433 6.01 -25.07 -15.21
C VAL A 433 7.51 -24.79 -15.14
N GLN A 434 7.96 -24.31 -14.00
CA GLN A 434 9.38 -24.13 -13.69
C GLN A 434 9.92 -25.40 -13.05
N SER A 435 11.08 -25.88 -13.49
CA SER A 435 11.77 -27.04 -12.97
C SER A 435 13.22 -26.72 -12.64
N GLY A 436 13.70 -27.15 -11.47
CA GLY A 436 15.07 -26.92 -11.04
C GLY A 436 15.29 -27.19 -9.56
N THR A 437 16.49 -26.99 -9.08
CA THR A 437 16.84 -27.15 -7.66
C THR A 437 16.66 -25.84 -6.87
N LYS A 438 16.71 -24.69 -7.56
CA LYS A 438 16.60 -23.36 -6.98
C LYS A 438 15.56 -22.52 -7.74
N LEU A 439 14.33 -22.50 -7.24
CA LEU A 439 13.21 -21.74 -7.83
C LEU A 439 12.94 -20.48 -7.00
N ILE A 440 13.71 -19.41 -7.27
CA ILE A 440 13.58 -18.09 -6.62
C ILE A 440 13.27 -17.04 -7.67
N GLU A 441 12.56 -15.99 -7.29
CA GLU A 441 12.17 -14.89 -8.20
C GLU A 441 13.38 -14.05 -8.63
N GLU A 442 14.42 -13.98 -7.81
CA GLU A 442 15.66 -13.25 -8.07
C GLU A 442 16.54 -13.90 -9.15
N ASP A 443 16.24 -15.16 -9.57
CA ASP A 443 16.91 -15.82 -10.70
C ASP A 443 16.43 -15.25 -12.05
N ILE A 444 16.55 -13.93 -12.20
CA ILE A 444 16.15 -13.17 -13.39
C ILE A 444 17.21 -12.12 -13.69
N GLU A 445 17.90 -12.27 -14.82
CA GLU A 445 18.73 -11.23 -15.42
C GLU A 445 17.99 -10.67 -16.63
N ARG A 446 17.87 -9.33 -16.72
CA ARG A 446 17.06 -8.64 -17.72
C ARG A 446 17.92 -7.96 -18.75
N PHE A 447 17.46 -8.02 -20.01
CA PHE A 447 18.09 -7.42 -21.17
C PHE A 447 17.12 -6.51 -21.91
N GLU A 448 17.66 -5.65 -22.77
CA GLU A 448 16.84 -4.79 -23.62
C GLU A 448 16.32 -5.59 -24.83
N TRP A 449 15.06 -5.37 -25.17
CA TRP A 449 14.42 -5.92 -26.37
C TRP A 449 13.41 -4.91 -26.89
N THR A 450 13.43 -4.65 -28.19
CA THR A 450 12.46 -3.79 -28.86
C THR A 450 11.51 -4.65 -29.68
N TRP A 451 10.24 -4.61 -29.36
CA TRP A 451 9.20 -5.25 -30.14
C TRP A 451 8.90 -4.43 -31.39
N GLU A 452 9.00 -5.03 -32.55
CA GLU A 452 8.61 -4.42 -33.83
C GLU A 452 7.08 -4.18 -33.94
#